data_ceab3f52099b45b8093164465359ec8a
#
_entry.id   ceab3f52099b45b8093164465359ec8a
#
_cell.length_a   1.000
_cell.length_b   1.000
_cell.length_c   1.000
_cell.angle_alpha   90.00
_cell.angle_beta   90.00
_cell.angle_gamma   90.00
#
_symmetry.space_group_name_H-M   'P 1'
#
loop_
_entity.id
_entity.type
_entity.pdbx_description
1 polymer ?
#
loop_
_entity_poly.entity_id
_entity_poly.type
_entity_poly.pdbx_seq_one_letter_code
_entity_poly.pdbx_strand_id
1 'polypeptide(L)'
;RVENLTHTYSAGTPFQRNAIEHIDFAVYPGEYIGVIGHTGSGKSTFIQHLNGLLKPTEGKVYFSGQDIWSSPKVTHETRFHVGLVFQYPEYQLFEETVYKDISFGPMNMGLSEEEIDRRVREAAGFVGIQDALLEKSPFELSGGQKRRVAIAGVLAMEPEVLILDEPTAGLDPAGCESILSEIGQYHRAKHNTILLVSHSMEEIARNAGRIVVLDNCRILMD
;
A
#
# COMPACT_ATOMS: atom_id res chain seq x y z
N ARG A 1 -7.89 -10.49 7.71
CA ARG A 1 -7.69 -11.93 7.76
C ARG A 1 -7.90 -12.53 6.39
N VAL A 2 -7.09 -13.51 6.04
CA VAL A 2 -7.14 -14.25 4.77
C VAL A 2 -7.32 -15.72 5.07
N GLU A 3 -8.21 -16.40 4.34
CA GLU A 3 -8.51 -17.82 4.53
C GLU A 3 -8.38 -18.56 3.20
N ASN A 4 -7.47 -19.55 3.16
CA ASN A 4 -7.24 -20.45 2.02
C ASN A 4 -7.13 -19.71 0.68
N LEU A 5 -6.43 -18.57 0.67
CA LEU A 5 -6.35 -17.70 -0.50
C LEU A 5 -5.53 -18.33 -1.62
N THR A 6 -6.15 -18.52 -2.76
CA THR A 6 -5.51 -18.99 -4.00
C THR A 6 -5.84 -18.07 -5.15
N HIS A 7 -4.84 -17.76 -5.97
CA HIS A 7 -5.04 -17.02 -7.22
C HIS A 7 -4.31 -17.66 -8.38
N THR A 8 -5.08 -17.96 -9.42
CA THR A 8 -4.59 -18.58 -10.66
C THR A 8 -4.82 -17.63 -11.83
N TYR A 9 -3.73 -17.17 -12.45
CA TYR A 9 -3.82 -16.42 -13.71
C TYR A 9 -4.15 -17.35 -14.87
N SER A 10 -4.94 -16.87 -15.82
CA SER A 10 -5.30 -17.59 -17.06
C SER A 10 -5.90 -18.98 -16.79
N ALA A 11 -6.72 -19.10 -15.75
CA ALA A 11 -7.35 -20.38 -15.38
C ALA A 11 -8.10 -21.01 -16.58
N GLY A 12 -7.95 -22.32 -16.75
CA GLY A 12 -8.57 -23.09 -17.84
C GLY A 12 -7.90 -22.93 -19.21
N THR A 13 -6.73 -22.28 -19.29
CA THR A 13 -5.93 -22.16 -20.52
C THR A 13 -4.60 -22.92 -20.40
N PRO A 14 -3.89 -23.19 -21.53
CA PRO A 14 -2.55 -23.78 -21.49
C PRO A 14 -1.49 -22.89 -20.78
N PHE A 15 -1.79 -21.62 -20.54
CA PHE A 15 -0.92 -20.64 -19.83
C PHE A 15 -1.30 -20.47 -18.36
N GLN A 16 -2.10 -21.38 -17.82
CA GLN A 16 -2.50 -21.35 -16.41
C GLN A 16 -1.27 -21.35 -15.49
N ARG A 17 -1.23 -20.42 -14.54
CA ARG A 17 -0.16 -20.32 -13.54
C ARG A 17 -0.74 -19.89 -12.20
N ASN A 18 -0.43 -20.65 -11.16
CA ASN A 18 -0.72 -20.23 -9.80
C ASN A 18 0.28 -19.15 -9.38
N ALA A 19 -0.23 -18.06 -8.85
CA ALA A 19 0.56 -16.96 -8.34
C ALA A 19 0.66 -16.96 -6.81
N ILE A 20 -0.39 -17.45 -6.16
CA ILE A 20 -0.45 -17.74 -4.71
C ILE A 20 -1.33 -18.97 -4.48
N GLU A 21 -1.03 -19.75 -3.46
CA GLU A 21 -1.71 -21.02 -3.16
C GLU A 21 -1.93 -21.21 -1.66
N HIS A 22 -3.18 -21.45 -1.28
CA HIS A 22 -3.59 -21.87 0.08
C HIS A 22 -2.99 -21.01 1.19
N ILE A 23 -3.01 -19.68 1.02
CA ILE A 23 -2.49 -18.76 2.02
C ILE A 23 -3.55 -18.52 3.09
N ASP A 24 -3.19 -18.84 4.34
CA ASP A 24 -3.87 -18.40 5.54
C ASP A 24 -3.02 -17.34 6.22
N PHE A 25 -3.60 -16.18 6.54
CA PHE A 25 -2.85 -15.07 7.10
C PHE A 25 -3.76 -14.16 7.94
N ALA A 26 -3.26 -13.70 9.06
CA ALA A 26 -3.95 -12.76 9.92
C ALA A 26 -3.05 -11.55 10.25
N VAL A 27 -3.63 -10.38 10.21
CA VAL A 27 -2.98 -9.12 10.57
C VAL A 27 -3.76 -8.52 11.71
N TYR A 28 -3.05 -8.00 12.72
CA TYR A 28 -3.64 -7.36 13.88
C TYR A 28 -3.40 -5.85 13.86
N PRO A 29 -4.31 -5.05 14.45
CA PRO A 29 -4.16 -3.60 14.49
C PRO A 29 -2.82 -3.16 15.10
N GLY A 30 -2.16 -2.20 14.46
CA GLY A 30 -0.91 -1.62 14.94
C GLY A 30 0.36 -2.44 14.66
N GLU A 31 0.25 -3.58 13.96
CA GLU A 31 1.45 -4.33 13.53
C GLU A 31 2.22 -3.58 12.44
N TYR A 32 3.54 -3.72 12.47
CA TYR A 32 4.44 -3.39 11.36
C TYR A 32 5.03 -4.69 10.82
N ILE A 33 4.54 -5.15 9.67
CA ILE A 33 4.86 -6.45 9.09
C ILE A 33 5.75 -6.25 7.87
N GLY A 34 6.88 -6.94 7.83
CA GLY A 34 7.72 -7.05 6.65
C GLY A 34 7.35 -8.28 5.82
N VAL A 35 7.15 -8.09 4.53
CA VAL A 35 6.88 -9.18 3.58
C VAL A 35 8.06 -9.34 2.65
N ILE A 36 8.72 -10.48 2.72
CA ILE A 36 9.90 -10.80 1.92
C ILE A 36 9.69 -12.04 1.04
N GLY A 37 10.53 -12.20 0.04
CA GLY A 37 10.52 -13.33 -0.88
C GLY A 37 11.21 -12.97 -2.20
N HIS A 38 11.63 -13.96 -2.97
CA HIS A 38 12.26 -13.71 -4.27
C HIS A 38 11.27 -13.13 -5.31
N THR A 39 11.79 -12.62 -6.40
CA THR A 39 10.96 -12.15 -7.54
C THR A 39 10.11 -13.30 -8.07
N GLY A 40 8.80 -13.08 -8.22
CA GLY A 40 7.87 -14.10 -8.66
C GLY A 40 7.34 -15.04 -7.56
N SER A 41 7.67 -14.81 -6.28
CA SER A 41 7.13 -15.59 -5.16
C SER A 41 5.65 -15.33 -4.84
N GLY A 42 5.03 -14.32 -5.49
CA GLY A 42 3.62 -14.00 -5.32
C GLY A 42 3.31 -12.77 -4.45
N LYS A 43 4.33 -12.03 -3.95
CA LYS A 43 4.16 -10.89 -3.05
C LYS A 43 3.17 -9.84 -3.57
N SER A 44 3.42 -9.30 -4.76
CA SER A 44 2.55 -8.24 -5.33
C SER A 44 1.14 -8.76 -5.61
N THR A 45 0.99 -10.03 -6.04
CA THR A 45 -0.32 -10.66 -6.18
C THR A 45 -1.01 -10.76 -4.82
N PHE A 46 -0.31 -11.21 -3.78
CA PHE A 46 -0.84 -11.34 -2.43
C PHE A 46 -1.36 -10.01 -1.89
N ILE A 47 -0.55 -8.96 -1.92
CA ILE A 47 -0.96 -7.66 -1.37
C ILE A 47 -2.12 -7.02 -2.15
N GLN A 48 -2.23 -7.24 -3.46
CA GLN A 48 -3.35 -6.76 -4.27
C GLN A 48 -4.68 -7.44 -3.93
N HIS A 49 -4.66 -8.63 -3.33
CA HIS A 49 -5.87 -9.24 -2.79
C HIS A 49 -6.31 -8.57 -1.48
N LEU A 50 -5.34 -8.12 -0.66
CA LEU A 50 -5.64 -7.52 0.64
C LEU A 50 -6.42 -6.22 0.53
N ASN A 51 -6.22 -5.44 -0.54
CA ASN A 51 -6.96 -4.18 -0.77
C ASN A 51 -8.11 -4.33 -1.79
N GLY A 52 -8.43 -5.56 -2.23
CA GLY A 52 -9.54 -5.81 -3.15
C GLY A 52 -9.30 -5.34 -4.59
N LEU A 53 -8.05 -5.25 -5.06
CA LEU A 53 -7.74 -5.04 -6.48
C LEU A 53 -7.86 -6.33 -7.27
N LEU A 54 -7.43 -7.45 -6.70
CA LEU A 54 -7.58 -8.76 -7.30
C LEU A 54 -8.60 -9.59 -6.53
N LYS A 55 -9.51 -10.24 -7.27
CA LYS A 55 -10.46 -11.18 -6.69
C LYS A 55 -9.83 -12.57 -6.61
N PRO A 56 -9.92 -13.27 -5.45
CA PRO A 56 -9.43 -14.64 -5.32
C PRO A 56 -10.07 -15.59 -6.34
N THR A 57 -9.29 -16.59 -6.79
CA THR A 57 -9.85 -17.75 -7.49
C THR A 57 -10.50 -18.69 -6.49
N GLU A 58 -9.87 -18.87 -5.31
CA GLU A 58 -10.41 -19.64 -4.18
C GLU A 58 -10.05 -18.93 -2.88
N GLY A 59 -10.81 -19.25 -1.83
CA GLY A 59 -10.61 -18.65 -0.50
C GLY A 59 -11.28 -17.30 -0.36
N LYS A 60 -10.99 -16.61 0.74
CA LYS A 60 -11.63 -15.34 1.12
C LYS A 60 -10.66 -14.38 1.78
N VAL A 61 -10.96 -13.10 1.63
CA VAL A 61 -10.28 -12.00 2.33
C VAL A 61 -11.30 -11.25 3.16
N TYR A 62 -10.96 -11.02 4.44
CA TYR A 62 -11.82 -10.30 5.37
C TYR A 62 -11.14 -9.04 5.89
N PHE A 63 -11.88 -7.96 5.92
CA PHE A 63 -11.53 -6.73 6.63
C PHE A 63 -12.53 -6.51 7.75
N SER A 64 -12.08 -6.36 8.99
CA SER A 64 -12.91 -6.19 10.20
C SER A 64 -14.05 -7.23 10.30
N GLY A 65 -13.76 -8.50 9.93
CA GLY A 65 -14.72 -9.61 9.98
C GLY A 65 -15.67 -9.69 8.78
N GLN A 66 -15.66 -8.73 7.86
CA GLN A 66 -16.50 -8.72 6.67
C GLN A 66 -15.72 -9.20 5.44
N ASP A 67 -16.29 -10.14 4.67
CA ASP A 67 -15.74 -10.56 3.38
C ASP A 67 -15.75 -9.36 2.41
N ILE A 68 -14.56 -8.94 1.98
CA ILE A 68 -14.39 -7.75 1.12
C ILE A 68 -15.04 -7.90 -0.27
N TRP A 69 -15.37 -9.13 -0.67
CA TRP A 69 -16.02 -9.44 -1.95
C TRP A 69 -17.52 -9.72 -1.81
N SER A 70 -18.11 -9.50 -0.62
CA SER A 70 -19.54 -9.71 -0.38
C SER A 70 -20.44 -8.83 -1.25
N SER A 71 -19.99 -7.63 -1.62
CA SER A 71 -20.65 -6.75 -2.60
C SER A 71 -19.67 -5.75 -3.21
N PRO A 72 -19.96 -5.18 -4.41
CA PRO A 72 -19.12 -4.13 -5.02
C PRO A 72 -18.92 -2.91 -4.12
N LYS A 73 -19.92 -2.55 -3.32
CA LYS A 73 -19.85 -1.44 -2.37
C LYS A 73 -18.80 -1.72 -1.28
N VAL A 74 -18.83 -2.91 -0.68
CA VAL A 74 -17.87 -3.31 0.36
C VAL A 74 -16.44 -3.34 -0.21
N THR A 75 -16.26 -3.87 -1.42
CA THR A 75 -14.95 -3.87 -2.08
C THR A 75 -14.43 -2.44 -2.31
N HIS A 76 -15.31 -1.53 -2.70
CA HIS A 76 -14.95 -0.12 -2.91
C HIS A 76 -14.57 0.56 -1.60
N GLU A 77 -15.38 0.40 -0.55
CA GLU A 77 -15.12 0.96 0.78
C GLU A 77 -13.81 0.41 1.38
N THR A 78 -13.54 -0.88 1.20
CA THR A 78 -12.30 -1.50 1.69
C THR A 78 -11.04 -0.78 1.19
N ARG A 79 -11.04 -0.25 -0.03
CA ARG A 79 -9.89 0.47 -0.61
C ARG A 79 -9.55 1.78 0.08
N PHE A 80 -10.48 2.38 0.79
CA PHE A 80 -10.23 3.56 1.62
C PHE A 80 -9.59 3.19 2.96
N HIS A 81 -9.92 2.00 3.49
CA HIS A 81 -9.38 1.50 4.75
C HIS A 81 -8.05 0.76 4.59
N VAL A 82 -7.83 0.15 3.42
CA VAL A 82 -6.61 -0.58 3.07
C VAL A 82 -5.93 0.13 1.91
N GLY A 83 -5.08 1.11 2.23
CA GLY A 83 -4.31 1.87 1.25
C GLY A 83 -3.16 1.03 0.67
N LEU A 84 -2.90 1.17 -0.62
CA LEU A 84 -1.81 0.49 -1.30
C LEU A 84 -0.98 1.51 -2.08
N VAL A 85 0.30 1.59 -1.73
CA VAL A 85 1.34 2.28 -2.50
C VAL A 85 2.04 1.26 -3.36
N PHE A 86 1.95 1.41 -4.67
CA PHE A 86 2.59 0.51 -5.65
C PHE A 86 4.08 0.79 -5.80
N GLN A 87 4.78 -0.15 -6.40
CA GLN A 87 6.15 0.06 -6.85
C GLN A 87 6.19 1.20 -7.89
N TYR A 88 7.14 2.14 -7.75
CA TYR A 88 7.23 3.36 -8.57
C TYR A 88 5.93 4.20 -8.59
N PRO A 89 5.42 4.61 -7.43
CA PRO A 89 4.13 5.26 -7.33
C PRO A 89 4.09 6.63 -8.02
N GLU A 90 5.24 7.24 -8.29
CA GLU A 90 5.39 8.50 -9.04
C GLU A 90 4.84 8.44 -10.47
N TYR A 91 4.68 7.27 -11.05
CA TYR A 91 4.05 7.12 -12.38
C TYR A 91 2.51 7.15 -12.34
N GLN A 92 1.94 7.22 -11.15
CA GLN A 92 0.48 7.27 -10.97
C GLN A 92 -0.06 8.69 -10.82
N LEU A 93 0.82 9.70 -10.79
CA LEU A 93 0.42 11.11 -10.72
C LEU A 93 -0.20 11.55 -12.05
N PHE A 94 -1.36 12.20 -12.00
CA PHE A 94 -2.14 12.56 -13.20
C PHE A 94 -2.84 13.91 -13.13
N GLU A 95 -2.93 14.51 -11.95
CA GLU A 95 -3.64 15.77 -11.74
C GLU A 95 -2.80 17.01 -12.14
N GLU A 96 -3.47 18.14 -12.26
CA GLU A 96 -2.85 19.40 -12.65
C GLU A 96 -1.93 19.98 -11.56
N THR A 97 -2.28 19.76 -10.28
CA THR A 97 -1.52 20.24 -9.12
C THR A 97 -1.27 19.13 -8.12
N VAL A 98 -0.22 19.27 -7.34
CA VAL A 98 0.10 18.38 -6.21
C VAL A 98 -1.07 18.28 -5.23
N TYR A 99 -1.70 19.42 -4.92
CA TYR A 99 -2.87 19.47 -4.05
C TYR A 99 -4.00 18.58 -4.58
N LYS A 100 -4.31 18.68 -5.88
CA LYS A 100 -5.36 17.87 -6.51
C LYS A 100 -5.03 16.39 -6.50
N ASP A 101 -3.79 16.00 -6.79
CA ASP A 101 -3.37 14.60 -6.72
C ASP A 101 -3.53 14.02 -5.30
N ILE A 102 -3.07 14.74 -4.27
CA ILE A 102 -3.20 14.28 -2.88
C ILE A 102 -4.68 14.26 -2.44
N SER A 103 -5.49 15.21 -2.88
CA SER A 103 -6.91 15.32 -2.50
C SER A 103 -7.81 14.29 -3.18
N PHE A 104 -7.35 13.62 -4.24
CA PHE A 104 -8.17 12.71 -5.05
C PHE A 104 -8.82 11.59 -4.23
N GLY A 105 -8.05 10.94 -3.35
CA GLY A 105 -8.58 9.92 -2.44
C GLY A 105 -9.66 10.46 -1.49
N PRO A 106 -9.36 11.48 -0.69
CA PRO A 106 -10.32 12.15 0.20
C PRO A 106 -11.59 12.66 -0.49
N MET A 107 -11.48 13.19 -1.72
CA MET A 107 -12.63 13.59 -2.53
C MET A 107 -13.54 12.40 -2.86
N ASN A 108 -12.96 11.27 -3.28
CA ASN A 108 -13.69 10.05 -3.57
C ASN A 108 -14.34 9.41 -2.32
N MET A 109 -13.83 9.72 -1.13
CA MET A 109 -14.47 9.37 0.15
C MET A 109 -15.70 10.23 0.45
N GLY A 110 -15.93 11.32 -0.29
CA GLY A 110 -17.05 12.24 -0.08
C GLY A 110 -16.89 13.14 1.16
N LEU A 111 -15.65 13.44 1.55
CA LEU A 111 -15.36 14.31 2.69
C LEU A 111 -15.65 15.78 2.37
N SER A 112 -15.84 16.61 3.41
CA SER A 112 -15.98 18.05 3.25
C SER A 112 -14.68 18.71 2.78
N GLU A 113 -14.77 19.86 2.10
CA GLU A 113 -13.60 20.61 1.62
C GLU A 113 -12.61 20.94 2.75
N GLU A 114 -13.13 21.29 3.93
CA GLU A 114 -12.33 21.59 5.11
C GLU A 114 -11.53 20.36 5.58
N GLU A 115 -12.18 19.19 5.63
CA GLU A 115 -11.53 17.93 6.01
C GLU A 115 -10.52 17.46 4.94
N ILE A 116 -10.82 17.67 3.66
CA ILE A 116 -9.89 17.40 2.56
C ILE A 116 -8.63 18.26 2.70
N ASP A 117 -8.77 19.58 2.89
CA ASP A 117 -7.62 20.47 3.05
C ASP A 117 -6.75 20.08 4.25
N ARG A 118 -7.39 19.78 5.39
CA ARG A 118 -6.69 19.30 6.59
C ARG A 118 -5.85 18.04 6.28
N ARG A 119 -6.46 17.03 5.66
CA ARG A 119 -5.80 15.77 5.34
C ARG A 119 -4.69 15.92 4.31
N VAL A 120 -4.90 16.72 3.29
CA VAL A 120 -3.88 17.03 2.29
C VAL A 120 -2.63 17.64 2.93
N ARG A 121 -2.80 18.68 3.76
CA ARG A 121 -1.67 19.34 4.43
C ARG A 121 -0.97 18.44 5.44
N GLU A 122 -1.73 17.68 6.20
CA GLU A 122 -1.17 16.71 7.15
C GLU A 122 -0.36 15.62 6.44
N ALA A 123 -0.91 15.02 5.36
CA ALA A 123 -0.23 14.00 4.57
C ALA A 123 1.04 14.56 3.89
N ALA A 124 0.96 15.76 3.31
CA ALA A 124 2.11 16.46 2.73
C ALA A 124 3.20 16.71 3.79
N GLY A 125 2.82 17.09 5.00
CA GLY A 125 3.74 17.30 6.13
C GLY A 125 4.48 16.01 6.52
N PHE A 126 3.79 14.85 6.57
CA PHE A 126 4.42 13.56 6.89
C PHE A 126 5.52 13.16 5.90
N VAL A 127 5.36 13.50 4.62
CA VAL A 127 6.34 13.16 3.58
C VAL A 127 7.26 14.32 3.22
N GLY A 128 7.27 15.40 4.00
CA GLY A 128 8.17 16.54 3.81
C GLY A 128 7.90 17.36 2.54
N ILE A 129 6.68 17.37 2.02
CA ILE A 129 6.25 18.25 0.93
C ILE A 129 5.84 19.59 1.54
N GLN A 130 6.51 20.67 1.10
CA GLN A 130 6.24 22.04 1.55
C GLN A 130 4.97 22.58 0.89
N ASP A 131 4.22 23.41 1.61
CA ASP A 131 2.98 24.06 1.12
C ASP A 131 3.17 24.80 -0.21
N ALA A 132 4.32 25.42 -0.42
CA ALA A 132 4.66 26.09 -1.66
C ALA A 132 4.69 25.19 -2.90
N LEU A 133 4.75 23.87 -2.72
CA LEU A 133 4.71 22.88 -3.80
C LEU A 133 3.29 22.40 -4.12
N LEU A 134 2.31 22.64 -3.24
CA LEU A 134 0.95 22.13 -3.40
C LEU A 134 0.26 22.66 -4.66
N GLU A 135 0.53 23.91 -5.04
CA GLU A 135 -0.03 24.55 -6.23
C GLU A 135 0.76 24.28 -7.52
N LYS A 136 1.92 23.62 -7.41
CA LYS A 136 2.72 23.27 -8.59
C LYS A 136 2.18 22.02 -9.29
N SER A 137 2.52 21.91 -10.60
CA SER A 137 2.27 20.68 -11.33
C SER A 137 3.17 19.55 -10.79
N PRO A 138 2.64 18.35 -10.55
CA PRO A 138 3.46 17.20 -10.19
C PRO A 138 4.57 16.91 -11.19
N PHE A 139 4.35 17.26 -12.47
CA PHE A 139 5.31 17.00 -13.54
C PHE A 139 6.55 17.90 -13.48
N GLU A 140 6.51 19.00 -12.76
CA GLU A 140 7.65 19.89 -12.51
C GLU A 140 8.55 19.44 -11.36
N LEU A 141 8.12 18.45 -10.59
CA LEU A 141 8.82 17.96 -9.40
C LEU A 141 9.95 17.00 -9.77
N SER A 142 10.96 16.89 -8.90
CA SER A 142 11.96 15.82 -8.95
C SER A 142 11.32 14.45 -8.72
N GLY A 143 11.98 13.36 -9.17
CA GLY A 143 11.47 11.99 -8.98
C GLY A 143 11.18 11.65 -7.53
N GLY A 144 12.05 12.04 -6.60
CA GLY A 144 11.83 11.84 -5.16
C GLY A 144 10.64 12.64 -4.61
N GLN A 145 10.44 13.87 -5.09
CA GLN A 145 9.26 14.67 -4.71
C GLN A 145 7.98 14.06 -5.27
N LYS A 146 7.97 13.61 -6.53
CA LYS A 146 6.83 12.91 -7.14
C LYS A 146 6.43 11.68 -6.32
N ARG A 147 7.41 10.86 -5.92
CA ARG A 147 7.18 9.68 -5.08
C ARG A 147 6.53 10.04 -3.75
N ARG A 148 7.01 11.09 -3.09
CA ARG A 148 6.42 11.61 -1.85
C ARG A 148 4.98 12.08 -2.05
N VAL A 149 4.68 12.79 -3.13
CA VAL A 149 3.33 13.21 -3.49
C VAL A 149 2.41 11.99 -3.66
N ALA A 150 2.86 10.97 -4.39
CA ALA A 150 2.07 9.75 -4.59
C ALA A 150 1.81 8.98 -3.28
N ILE A 151 2.82 8.90 -2.39
CA ILE A 151 2.64 8.34 -1.04
C ILE A 151 1.65 9.19 -0.25
N ALA A 152 1.78 10.53 -0.26
CA ALA A 152 0.87 11.44 0.43
C ALA A 152 -0.59 11.26 -0.01
N GLY A 153 -0.83 11.01 -1.30
CA GLY A 153 -2.18 10.72 -1.83
C GLY A 153 -2.84 9.50 -1.18
N VAL A 154 -2.06 8.48 -0.83
CA VAL A 154 -2.56 7.32 -0.09
C VAL A 154 -2.72 7.65 1.40
N LEU A 155 -1.74 8.35 2.01
CA LEU A 155 -1.79 8.73 3.43
C LEU A 155 -2.97 9.67 3.75
N ALA A 156 -3.36 10.53 2.81
CA ALA A 156 -4.47 11.48 2.97
C ALA A 156 -5.83 10.78 3.14
N MET A 157 -5.96 9.53 2.72
CA MET A 157 -7.15 8.71 3.02
C MET A 157 -7.20 8.26 4.48
N GLU A 158 -6.10 8.39 5.24
CA GLU A 158 -5.92 7.89 6.62
C GLU A 158 -6.26 6.40 6.74
N PRO A 159 -5.62 5.52 5.96
CA PRO A 159 -5.96 4.11 5.95
C PRO A 159 -5.62 3.43 7.29
N GLU A 160 -6.48 2.51 7.72
CA GLU A 160 -6.22 1.65 8.89
C GLU A 160 -5.08 0.66 8.63
N VAL A 161 -4.94 0.23 7.38
CA VAL A 161 -3.85 -0.64 6.91
C VAL A 161 -3.17 0.03 5.72
N LEU A 162 -1.88 0.29 5.82
CA LEU A 162 -1.06 0.83 4.74
C LEU A 162 -0.13 -0.26 4.21
N ILE A 163 -0.31 -0.59 2.94
CA ILE A 163 0.53 -1.56 2.23
C ILE A 163 1.48 -0.77 1.32
N LEU A 164 2.76 -1.12 1.36
CA LEU A 164 3.82 -0.47 0.61
C LEU A 164 4.56 -1.54 -0.21
N ASP A 165 4.41 -1.50 -1.54
CA ASP A 165 5.09 -2.43 -2.45
C ASP A 165 6.40 -1.80 -2.93
N GLU A 166 7.52 -2.16 -2.31
CA GLU A 166 8.87 -1.68 -2.64
C GLU A 166 8.98 -0.14 -2.73
N PRO A 167 8.57 0.61 -1.68
CA PRO A 167 8.47 2.07 -1.76
C PRO A 167 9.81 2.77 -1.96
N THR A 168 10.92 2.07 -1.73
CA THR A 168 12.30 2.56 -1.82
C THR A 168 13.00 2.17 -3.13
N ALA A 169 12.34 1.38 -4.00
CA ALA A 169 12.94 0.88 -5.24
C ALA A 169 13.49 2.01 -6.12
N GLY A 170 14.77 1.90 -6.49
CA GLY A 170 15.45 2.87 -7.36
C GLY A 170 15.88 4.18 -6.69
N LEU A 171 15.74 4.30 -5.37
CA LEU A 171 16.28 5.42 -4.61
C LEU A 171 17.73 5.15 -4.16
N ASP A 172 18.45 6.23 -3.90
CA ASP A 172 19.73 6.17 -3.21
C ASP A 172 19.54 5.84 -1.71
N PRO A 173 20.59 5.45 -0.98
CA PRO A 173 20.47 5.06 0.43
C PRO A 173 19.84 6.14 1.32
N ALA A 174 20.15 7.42 1.07
CA ALA A 174 19.60 8.53 1.84
C ALA A 174 18.10 8.72 1.59
N GLY A 175 17.68 8.57 0.32
CA GLY A 175 16.26 8.57 -0.07
C GLY A 175 15.48 7.42 0.54
N CYS A 176 16.05 6.21 0.57
CA CYS A 176 15.47 5.03 1.22
C CYS A 176 15.23 5.29 2.71
N GLU A 177 16.27 5.76 3.43
CA GLU A 177 16.18 6.04 4.87
C GLU A 177 15.14 7.13 5.17
N SER A 178 15.09 8.19 4.35
CA SER A 178 14.12 9.26 4.51
C SER A 178 12.68 8.76 4.37
N ILE A 179 12.35 8.05 3.29
CA ILE A 179 11.00 7.51 3.07
C ILE A 179 10.57 6.56 4.20
N LEU A 180 11.44 5.63 4.59
CA LEU A 180 11.11 4.67 5.66
C LEU A 180 10.96 5.35 7.02
N SER A 181 11.77 6.39 7.31
CA SER A 181 11.62 7.21 8.52
C SER A 181 10.28 7.95 8.55
N GLU A 182 9.86 8.56 7.44
CA GLU A 182 8.60 9.26 7.27
C GLU A 182 7.40 8.31 7.47
N ILE A 183 7.44 7.12 6.86
CA ILE A 183 6.45 6.05 7.06
C ILE A 183 6.40 5.61 8.53
N GLY A 184 7.56 5.43 9.17
CA GLY A 184 7.63 5.10 10.59
C GLY A 184 7.07 6.19 11.50
N GLN A 185 7.25 7.47 11.16
CA GLN A 185 6.62 8.60 11.88
C GLN A 185 5.10 8.57 11.72
N TYR A 186 4.61 8.36 10.50
CA TYR A 186 3.18 8.23 10.23
C TYR A 186 2.56 7.07 11.03
N HIS A 187 3.17 5.89 11.03
CA HIS A 187 2.74 4.73 11.81
C HIS A 187 2.63 5.05 13.31
N ARG A 188 3.66 5.69 13.89
CA ARG A 188 3.62 6.08 15.31
C ARG A 188 2.56 7.11 15.64
N ALA A 189 2.29 8.04 14.72
CA ALA A 189 1.31 9.10 14.91
C ALA A 189 -0.13 8.62 14.76
N LYS A 190 -0.40 7.76 13.78
CA LYS A 190 -1.76 7.29 13.46
C LYS A 190 -2.09 5.92 14.05
N HIS A 191 -1.11 5.19 14.59
CA HIS A 191 -1.27 3.81 15.13
C HIS A 191 -1.91 2.84 14.12
N ASN A 192 -1.74 3.11 12.82
CA ASN A 192 -2.24 2.25 11.76
C ASN A 192 -1.36 0.99 11.60
N THR A 193 -1.83 0.01 10.85
CA THR A 193 -1.08 -1.20 10.54
C THR A 193 -0.27 -1.00 9.26
N ILE A 194 0.98 -1.48 9.21
CA ILE A 194 1.82 -1.41 8.01
C ILE A 194 2.21 -2.79 7.51
N LEU A 195 2.10 -2.99 6.21
CA LEU A 195 2.71 -4.10 5.49
C LEU A 195 3.75 -3.52 4.52
N LEU A 196 5.03 -3.74 4.80
CA LEU A 196 6.14 -3.33 3.96
C LEU A 196 6.66 -4.51 3.14
N VAL A 197 6.49 -4.46 1.83
CA VAL A 197 7.14 -5.40 0.91
C VAL A 197 8.47 -4.81 0.49
N SER A 198 9.56 -5.54 0.72
CA SER A 198 10.90 -5.14 0.28
C SER A 198 11.77 -6.35 -0.06
N HIS A 199 12.70 -6.16 -0.98
CA HIS A 199 13.80 -7.09 -1.23
C HIS A 199 14.98 -6.89 -0.28
N SER A 200 15.04 -5.75 0.41
CA SER A 200 16.09 -5.41 1.36
C SER A 200 15.80 -5.99 2.74
N MET A 201 16.55 -7.01 3.10
CA MET A 201 16.48 -7.59 4.46
C MET A 201 16.82 -6.57 5.55
N GLU A 202 17.71 -5.61 5.24
CA GLU A 202 18.08 -4.55 6.16
C GLU A 202 16.93 -3.58 6.46
N GLU A 203 16.18 -3.18 5.42
CA GLU A 203 14.98 -2.34 5.58
C GLU A 203 13.93 -3.03 6.45
N ILE A 204 13.67 -4.31 6.18
CA ILE A 204 12.72 -5.11 6.94
C ILE A 204 13.17 -5.27 8.39
N ALA A 205 14.43 -5.66 8.63
CA ALA A 205 14.94 -5.90 9.97
C ALA A 205 14.95 -4.64 10.86
N ARG A 206 15.11 -3.45 10.25
CA ARG A 206 15.08 -2.17 10.97
C ARG A 206 13.69 -1.68 11.33
N ASN A 207 12.68 -2.03 10.53
CA ASN A 207 11.36 -1.40 10.63
C ASN A 207 10.25 -2.37 11.08
N ALA A 208 10.33 -3.65 10.72
CA ALA A 208 9.26 -4.61 10.97
C ALA A 208 9.39 -5.30 12.31
N GLY A 209 8.27 -5.42 13.04
CA GLY A 209 8.16 -6.22 14.25
C GLY A 209 7.83 -7.69 13.99
N ARG A 210 7.34 -8.01 12.79
CA ARG A 210 6.99 -9.36 12.33
C ARG A 210 7.40 -9.52 10.88
N ILE A 211 7.88 -10.68 10.49
CA ILE A 211 8.37 -10.94 9.14
C ILE A 211 7.64 -12.14 8.56
N VAL A 212 7.10 -11.97 7.37
CA VAL A 212 6.42 -12.99 6.58
C VAL A 212 7.24 -13.31 5.34
N VAL A 213 7.56 -14.57 5.14
CA VAL A 213 8.34 -15.04 3.99
C VAL A 213 7.42 -15.73 3.00
N LEU A 214 7.32 -15.18 1.79
CA LEU A 214 6.68 -15.86 0.67
C LEU A 214 7.72 -16.57 -0.18
N ASP A 215 7.49 -17.85 -0.41
CA ASP A 215 8.27 -18.68 -1.32
C ASP A 215 7.35 -19.64 -2.09
N ASN A 216 7.64 -19.81 -3.38
CA ASN A 216 6.87 -20.72 -4.23
C ASN A 216 5.35 -20.57 -4.06
N CYS A 217 4.85 -19.33 -4.13
CA CYS A 217 3.43 -18.98 -4.05
C CYS A 217 2.74 -19.26 -2.69
N ARG A 218 3.48 -19.53 -1.62
CA ARG A 218 2.98 -19.85 -0.28
C ARG A 218 3.71 -19.05 0.81
N ILE A 219 3.09 -18.92 1.97
CA ILE A 219 3.80 -18.46 3.16
C ILE A 219 4.63 -19.64 3.68
N LEU A 220 5.95 -19.42 3.70
CA LEU A 220 6.92 -20.38 4.21
C LEU A 220 7.14 -20.21 5.70
N MET A 221 7.12 -18.93 6.16
CA MET A 221 7.37 -18.55 7.54
C MET A 221 6.55 -17.31 7.88
N ASP A 222 6.04 -17.27 9.09
CA ASP A 222 5.29 -16.17 9.68
C ASP A 222 5.59 -16.05 11.20
#